data_88fb5942e005dc74cae00a2dab2873c7
#
_entry.id   88fb5942e005dc74cae00a2dab2873c7
#
_cell.length_a   1.000
_cell.length_b   1.000
_cell.length_c   1.000
_cell.angle_alpha   90.00
_cell.angle_beta   90.00
_cell.angle_gamma   90.00
#
_symmetry.space_group_name_H-M   'P 1'
#
loop_
_entity.id
_entity.type
_entity.pdbx_description
1 polymer ?
#
loop_
_entity_poly.entity_id
_entity_poly.type
_entity_poly.pdbx_seq_one_letter_code
_entity_poly.pdbx_strand_id
1 'polypeptide(L)'
;MQPFRLDPATPAHGPAPHGARQIAGGTNLVDLMRLGVERPTALVDLDRVSAPALRGITRLPDGTFRIGALTRMPEAAADTELRRDLPMVVQSLELAASPQIRNMASLGGNLLQRTRCPYFRDVSWPCNKRERGSGCGAMEGITRHHAILGTSDSCIAAYPGDFAQ
;
A
#
# COMPACT_ATOMS: atom_id res chain seq x y z
N MET A 1 -12.44 -14.75 6.30
CA MET A 1 -11.27 -14.12 6.96
C MET A 1 -10.94 -14.97 8.18
N GLN A 2 -9.66 -15.30 8.39
CA GLN A 2 -9.22 -16.04 9.58
C GLN A 2 -9.25 -15.13 10.81
N PRO A 3 -9.43 -15.67 12.04
CA PRO A 3 -9.24 -14.91 13.27
C PRO A 3 -7.82 -14.37 13.38
N PHE A 4 -7.68 -13.16 13.89
CA PHE A 4 -6.41 -12.50 14.13
C PHE A 4 -6.44 -11.75 15.46
N ARG A 5 -5.25 -11.50 16.03
CA ARG A 5 -5.08 -10.64 17.20
C ARG A 5 -4.70 -9.24 16.77
N LEU A 6 -5.26 -8.22 17.41
CA LEU A 6 -4.82 -6.83 17.26
C LEU A 6 -3.83 -6.51 18.36
N ASP A 7 -2.58 -6.41 18.03
CA ASP A 7 -1.52 -6.06 18.96
C ASP A 7 -1.32 -4.55 19.01
N PRO A 8 -1.18 -3.95 20.20
CA PRO A 8 -0.73 -2.57 20.30
C PRO A 8 0.67 -2.49 19.69
N ALA A 9 0.88 -1.48 18.85
CA ALA A 9 2.18 -1.29 18.25
C ALA A 9 3.21 -0.92 19.33
N THR A 10 4.21 -1.75 19.52
CA THR A 10 5.48 -1.33 20.10
C THR A 10 6.14 -0.32 19.17
N PRO A 11 7.03 0.59 19.69
CA PRO A 11 7.62 1.65 18.85
C PRO A 11 8.11 1.12 17.50
N ALA A 12 7.66 1.76 16.44
CA ALA A 12 7.62 1.25 15.06
C ALA A 12 8.99 1.19 14.37
N HIS A 13 10.02 0.69 15.00
CA HIS A 13 11.34 0.55 14.40
C HIS A 13 11.68 -0.93 14.20
N GLY A 14 11.06 -1.53 13.19
CA GLY A 14 11.40 -2.90 12.81
C GLY A 14 10.33 -3.61 11.99
N PRO A 15 10.65 -4.76 11.38
CA PRO A 15 9.69 -5.60 10.71
C PRO A 15 8.65 -6.11 11.72
N ALA A 16 7.42 -6.32 11.24
CA ALA A 16 6.40 -6.98 12.06
C ALA A 16 6.90 -8.37 12.51
N PRO A 17 6.54 -8.82 13.74
CA PRO A 17 6.84 -10.18 14.19
C PRO A 17 6.39 -11.22 13.17
N HIS A 18 7.01 -12.41 13.22
CA HIS A 18 6.66 -13.51 12.31
C HIS A 18 5.15 -13.81 12.37
N GLY A 19 4.51 -13.88 11.20
CA GLY A 19 3.06 -14.10 11.09
C GLY A 19 2.19 -12.84 11.33
N ALA A 20 2.76 -11.71 11.75
CA ALA A 20 2.05 -10.46 11.90
C ALA A 20 2.16 -9.58 10.64
N ARG A 21 1.25 -8.62 10.51
CA ARG A 21 1.26 -7.54 9.50
C ARG A 21 1.04 -6.20 10.16
N GLN A 22 1.75 -5.19 9.68
CA GLN A 22 1.47 -3.80 10.04
C GLN A 22 0.20 -3.32 9.32
N ILE A 23 -0.65 -2.60 10.04
CA ILE A 23 -1.85 -1.99 9.50
C ILE A 23 -1.87 -0.50 9.84
N ALA A 24 -2.21 0.34 8.87
CA ALA A 24 -2.58 1.74 9.05
C ALA A 24 -4.08 1.89 8.71
N GLY A 25 -4.46 2.62 7.67
CA GLY A 25 -5.87 2.73 7.27
C GLY A 25 -6.55 1.44 6.79
N GLY A 26 -5.81 0.36 6.58
CA GLY A 26 -6.36 -0.96 6.23
C GLY A 26 -6.92 -1.09 4.81
N THR A 27 -6.93 -0.03 4.02
CA THR A 27 -7.61 0.05 2.72
C THR A 27 -7.12 -0.97 1.66
N ASN A 28 -5.93 -1.51 1.83
CA ASN A 28 -5.42 -2.60 1.01
C ASN A 28 -5.38 -3.94 1.77
N LEU A 29 -4.85 -3.95 3.01
CA LEU A 29 -4.65 -5.18 3.77
C LEU A 29 -5.97 -5.88 4.11
N VAL A 30 -6.98 -5.15 4.57
CA VAL A 30 -8.28 -5.74 4.96
C VAL A 30 -8.98 -6.36 3.75
N ASP A 31 -8.88 -5.73 2.59
CA ASP A 31 -9.40 -6.27 1.34
C ASP A 31 -8.72 -7.61 0.98
N LEU A 32 -7.40 -7.68 1.05
CA LEU A 32 -6.65 -8.91 0.79
C LEU A 32 -6.91 -10.01 1.85
N MET A 33 -7.19 -9.63 3.09
CA MET A 33 -7.60 -10.57 4.14
C MET A 33 -9.00 -11.16 3.84
N ARG A 34 -9.93 -10.35 3.33
CA ARG A 34 -11.26 -10.81 2.91
C ARG A 34 -11.18 -11.83 1.77
N LEU A 35 -10.28 -11.60 0.83
CA LEU A 35 -10.01 -12.52 -0.28
C LEU A 35 -9.21 -13.77 0.13
N GLY A 36 -8.70 -13.83 1.37
CA GLY A 36 -7.85 -14.93 1.83
C GLY A 36 -6.43 -14.92 1.23
N VAL A 37 -6.05 -13.83 0.55
CA VAL A 37 -4.70 -13.63 -0.01
C VAL A 37 -3.68 -13.36 1.09
N GLU A 38 -4.03 -12.50 2.05
CA GLU A 38 -3.24 -12.25 3.25
C GLU A 38 -3.96 -12.91 4.45
N ARG A 39 -3.21 -13.66 5.25
CA ARG A 39 -3.74 -14.44 6.38
C ARG A 39 -2.89 -14.22 7.63
N PRO A 40 -2.72 -12.98 8.10
CA PRO A 40 -1.94 -12.72 9.30
C PRO A 40 -2.61 -13.29 10.54
N THR A 41 -1.81 -13.76 11.48
CA THR A 41 -2.27 -14.19 12.81
C THR A 41 -2.37 -13.01 13.78
N ALA A 42 -1.69 -11.91 13.49
CA ALA A 42 -1.75 -10.67 14.26
C ALA A 42 -1.63 -9.44 13.36
N LEU A 43 -2.25 -8.35 13.79
CA LEU A 43 -2.12 -7.03 13.18
C LEU A 43 -1.46 -6.08 14.19
N VAL A 44 -0.48 -5.32 13.72
CA VAL A 44 0.20 -4.26 14.48
C VAL A 44 -0.35 -2.93 14.00
N ASP A 45 -1.13 -2.25 14.85
CA ASP A 45 -1.83 -1.01 14.50
C ASP A 45 -0.87 0.18 14.58
N LEU A 46 -0.45 0.67 13.42
CA LEU A 46 0.46 1.81 13.29
C LEU A 46 -0.20 3.16 13.65
N ASP A 47 -1.52 3.26 13.59
CA ASP A 47 -2.22 4.50 13.97
C ASP A 47 -2.16 4.77 15.48
N ARG A 48 -1.92 3.74 16.28
CA ARG A 48 -1.74 3.82 17.73
C ARG A 48 -0.30 4.10 18.17
N VAL A 49 0.64 4.09 17.20
CA VAL A 49 2.05 4.37 17.51
C VAL A 49 2.25 5.86 17.74
N SER A 50 2.85 6.21 18.89
CA SER A 50 3.35 7.57 19.14
C SER A 50 4.67 7.77 18.37
N ALA A 51 4.59 8.04 17.09
CA ALA A 51 5.74 8.27 16.20
C ALA A 51 5.50 9.54 15.35
N PRO A 52 5.75 10.74 15.92
CA PRO A 52 5.53 12.02 15.21
C PRO A 52 6.26 12.08 13.86
N ALA A 53 7.46 11.51 13.77
CA ALA A 53 8.23 11.46 12.51
C ALA A 53 7.55 10.69 11.37
N LEU A 54 6.56 9.85 11.66
CA LEU A 54 5.77 9.13 10.67
C LEU A 54 4.54 9.91 10.18
N ARG A 55 4.32 11.14 10.66
CA ARG A 55 3.16 11.97 10.33
C ARG A 55 3.57 13.36 9.89
N GLY A 56 2.69 14.02 9.14
CA GLY A 56 2.85 15.39 8.69
C GLY A 56 3.79 15.55 7.49
N ILE A 57 3.92 16.78 7.08
CA ILE A 57 4.72 17.22 5.93
C ILE A 57 5.68 18.29 6.42
N THR A 58 6.93 18.20 6.01
CA THR A 58 7.98 19.18 6.37
C THR A 58 8.79 19.49 5.13
N ARG A 59 8.91 20.79 4.82
CA ARG A 59 9.85 21.26 3.80
C ARG A 59 11.23 21.34 4.43
N LEU A 60 12.23 20.74 3.81
CA LEU A 60 13.62 20.80 4.24
C LEU A 60 14.32 22.04 3.66
N PRO A 61 15.47 22.45 4.24
CA PRO A 61 16.22 23.64 3.78
C PRO A 61 16.68 23.57 2.31
N ASP A 62 16.86 22.38 1.77
CA ASP A 62 17.21 22.14 0.36
C ASP A 62 16.00 22.20 -0.59
N GLY A 63 14.80 22.49 -0.08
CA GLY A 63 13.55 22.56 -0.83
C GLY A 63 12.84 21.21 -1.01
N THR A 64 13.42 20.09 -0.57
CA THR A 64 12.76 18.80 -0.63
C THR A 64 11.64 18.68 0.42
N PHE A 65 10.64 17.82 0.15
CA PHE A 65 9.57 17.53 1.09
C PHE A 65 9.81 16.19 1.77
N ARG A 66 9.77 16.21 3.11
CA ARG A 66 9.66 14.98 3.91
C ARG A 66 8.20 14.79 4.28
N ILE A 67 7.63 13.66 3.87
CA ILE A 67 6.24 13.31 4.17
C ILE A 67 6.24 12.04 5.01
N GLY A 68 5.59 12.09 6.16
CA GLY A 68 5.48 10.94 7.04
C GLY A 68 4.64 9.82 6.41
N ALA A 69 5.06 8.57 6.57
CA ALA A 69 4.39 7.41 5.96
C ALA A 69 2.93 7.23 6.41
N LEU A 70 2.57 7.71 7.60
CA LEU A 70 1.21 7.67 8.14
C LEU A 70 0.37 8.92 7.83
N THR A 71 0.93 9.91 7.13
CA THR A 71 0.16 11.05 6.62
C THR A 71 -0.95 10.55 5.71
N ARG A 72 -2.18 11.03 5.92
CA ARG A 72 -3.31 10.64 5.10
C ARG A 72 -3.25 11.30 3.73
N MET A 73 -3.78 10.63 2.70
CA MET A 73 -3.79 11.17 1.34
C MET A 73 -4.45 12.55 1.24
N PRO A 74 -5.62 12.84 1.89
CA PRO A 74 -6.22 14.16 1.84
C PRO A 74 -5.42 15.22 2.60
N GLU A 75 -4.69 14.86 3.66
CA GLU A 75 -3.79 15.80 4.35
C GLU A 75 -2.69 16.27 3.41
N ALA A 76 -2.06 15.34 2.67
CA ALA A 76 -1.05 15.67 1.68
C ALA A 76 -1.64 16.47 0.50
N ALA A 77 -2.83 16.12 0.03
CA ALA A 77 -3.49 16.83 -1.05
C ALA A 77 -3.93 18.27 -0.66
N ALA A 78 -4.20 18.51 0.63
CA ALA A 78 -4.58 19.83 1.15
C ALA A 78 -3.38 20.73 1.48
N ASP A 79 -2.16 20.21 1.49
CA ASP A 79 -0.97 20.99 1.79
C ASP A 79 -0.70 22.03 0.68
N THR A 80 -0.63 23.29 1.06
CA THR A 80 -0.53 24.41 0.10
C THR A 80 0.83 24.50 -0.57
N GLU A 81 1.90 24.16 0.14
CA GLU A 81 3.25 24.19 -0.44
C GLU A 81 3.45 23.01 -1.39
N LEU A 82 2.99 21.82 -0.99
CA LEU A 82 3.05 20.64 -1.83
C LEU A 82 2.23 20.83 -3.11
N ARG A 83 1.04 21.45 -3.00
CA ARG A 83 0.18 21.76 -4.16
C ARG A 83 0.83 22.75 -5.11
N ARG A 84 1.52 23.75 -4.58
CA ARG A 84 2.21 24.78 -5.38
C ARG A 84 3.43 24.19 -6.10
N ASP A 85 4.27 23.46 -5.37
CA ASP A 85 5.59 23.05 -5.84
C ASP A 85 5.58 21.67 -6.55
N LEU A 86 4.64 20.79 -6.17
CA LEU A 86 4.49 19.45 -6.73
C LEU A 86 3.02 19.14 -7.12
N PRO A 87 2.42 19.95 -8.00
CA PRO A 87 1.00 19.84 -8.35
C PRO A 87 0.62 18.46 -8.92
N MET A 88 1.51 17.80 -9.66
CA MET A 88 1.25 16.46 -10.20
C MET A 88 1.07 15.42 -9.09
N VAL A 89 1.85 15.49 -8.01
CA VAL A 89 1.70 14.62 -6.85
C VAL A 89 0.32 14.80 -6.22
N VAL A 90 -0.08 16.05 -6.00
CA VAL A 90 -1.39 16.37 -5.42
C VAL A 90 -2.53 15.88 -6.32
N GLN A 91 -2.44 16.13 -7.63
CA GLN A 91 -3.45 15.66 -8.59
C GLN A 91 -3.57 14.14 -8.62
N SER A 92 -2.44 13.41 -8.56
CA SER A 92 -2.47 11.94 -8.53
C SER A 92 -3.17 11.43 -7.27
N LEU A 93 -2.98 12.08 -6.12
CA LEU A 93 -3.65 11.74 -4.87
C LEU A 93 -5.16 12.05 -4.93
N GLU A 94 -5.55 13.15 -5.54
CA GLU A 94 -6.96 13.56 -5.68
C GLU A 94 -7.75 12.65 -6.64
N LEU A 95 -7.09 12.13 -7.66
CA LEU A 95 -7.67 11.20 -8.64
C LEU A 95 -7.66 9.74 -8.17
N ALA A 96 -6.91 9.41 -7.11
CA ALA A 96 -6.84 8.06 -6.57
C ALA A 96 -8.15 7.68 -5.86
N ALA A 97 -8.62 6.47 -6.06
CA ALA A 97 -9.70 5.83 -5.33
C ALA A 97 -10.94 6.73 -5.03
N SER A 98 -11.82 6.34 -4.11
CA SER A 98 -12.93 7.19 -3.64
C SER A 98 -12.49 8.10 -2.49
N PRO A 99 -13.19 9.23 -2.24
CA PRO A 99 -12.91 10.09 -1.09
C PRO A 99 -12.89 9.35 0.24
N GLN A 100 -13.79 8.39 0.44
CA GLN A 100 -13.88 7.57 1.65
C GLN A 100 -12.61 6.72 1.84
N ILE A 101 -12.10 6.12 0.77
CA ILE A 101 -10.85 5.35 0.82
C ILE A 101 -9.68 6.28 1.08
N ARG A 102 -9.59 7.43 0.40
CA ARG A 102 -8.52 8.42 0.62
C ARG A 102 -8.44 8.90 2.06
N ASN A 103 -9.59 9.13 2.70
CA ASN A 103 -9.64 9.57 4.10
C ASN A 103 -8.99 8.56 5.07
N MET A 104 -8.96 7.30 4.73
CA MET A 104 -8.33 6.24 5.53
C MET A 104 -6.92 5.88 5.05
N ALA A 105 -6.64 6.04 3.77
CA ALA A 105 -5.38 5.62 3.17
C ALA A 105 -4.22 6.53 3.60
N SER A 106 -3.11 5.93 4.03
CA SER A 106 -1.85 6.62 4.30
C SER A 106 -0.94 6.58 3.08
N LEU A 107 -0.03 7.54 2.96
CA LEU A 107 0.94 7.57 1.85
C LEU A 107 1.86 6.35 1.83
N GLY A 108 2.35 5.92 2.99
CA GLY A 108 3.12 4.67 3.09
C GLY A 108 2.31 3.45 2.66
N GLY A 109 1.02 3.40 3.04
CA GLY A 109 0.12 2.34 2.59
C GLY A 109 -0.13 2.36 1.08
N ASN A 110 -0.21 3.55 0.47
CA ASN A 110 -0.32 3.69 -0.97
C ASN A 110 0.94 3.20 -1.70
N LEU A 111 2.14 3.56 -1.22
CA LEU A 111 3.41 3.08 -1.78
C LEU A 111 3.59 1.56 -1.64
N LEU A 112 3.15 0.99 -0.54
CA LEU A 112 3.33 -0.42 -0.20
C LEU A 112 2.15 -1.31 -0.58
N GLN A 113 1.12 -0.76 -1.26
CA GLN A 113 -0.03 -1.56 -1.66
C GLN A 113 0.36 -2.66 -2.64
N ARG A 114 -0.36 -3.79 -2.53
CA ARG A 114 -0.13 -4.97 -3.39
C ARG A 114 -0.88 -4.81 -4.71
N THR A 115 -0.40 -5.49 -5.73
CA THR A 115 -0.98 -5.46 -7.09
C THR A 115 -2.49 -5.74 -7.13
N ARG A 116 -3.16 -5.18 -8.14
CA ARG A 116 -4.57 -5.44 -8.48
C ARG A 116 -4.75 -6.60 -9.46
N CYS A 117 -3.70 -7.34 -9.77
CA CYS A 117 -3.73 -8.50 -10.65
C CYS A 117 -4.83 -9.49 -10.21
N PRO A 118 -5.78 -9.89 -11.09
CA PRO A 118 -6.86 -10.82 -10.74
C PRO A 118 -6.32 -12.17 -10.24
N TYR A 119 -5.27 -12.68 -10.87
CA TYR A 119 -4.64 -13.95 -10.51
C TYR A 119 -3.93 -13.89 -9.14
N PHE A 120 -3.45 -12.72 -8.73
CA PHE A 120 -2.94 -12.51 -7.37
C PHE A 120 -4.09 -12.47 -6.35
N ARG A 121 -5.22 -11.89 -6.71
CA ARG A 121 -6.37 -11.65 -5.83
C ARG A 121 -7.29 -12.86 -5.69
N ASP A 122 -7.18 -13.84 -6.57
CA ASP A 122 -7.91 -15.11 -6.51
C ASP A 122 -6.94 -16.23 -6.15
N VAL A 123 -7.17 -16.83 -4.98
CA VAL A 123 -6.28 -17.86 -4.41
C VAL A 123 -6.34 -19.21 -5.16
N SER A 124 -7.29 -19.40 -6.07
CA SER A 124 -7.36 -20.61 -6.89
C SER A 124 -6.31 -20.67 -8.00
N TRP A 125 -5.72 -19.52 -8.36
CA TRP A 125 -4.71 -19.43 -9.41
C TRP A 125 -3.28 -19.50 -8.87
N PRO A 126 -2.33 -20.09 -9.62
CA PRO A 126 -0.91 -20.02 -9.26
C PRO A 126 -0.40 -18.56 -9.34
N CYS A 127 0.37 -18.13 -8.34
CA CYS A 127 0.91 -16.77 -8.30
C CYS A 127 2.21 -16.67 -7.51
N ASN A 128 3.31 -16.39 -8.20
CA ASN A 128 4.64 -16.23 -7.60
C ASN A 128 4.73 -15.10 -6.56
N LYS A 129 3.82 -14.10 -6.60
CA LYS A 129 3.74 -13.04 -5.57
C LYS A 129 3.06 -13.50 -4.27
N ARG A 130 2.25 -14.54 -4.31
CA ARG A 130 1.66 -15.17 -3.12
C ARG A 130 2.53 -16.30 -2.60
N GLU A 131 2.89 -17.20 -3.49
CA GLU A 131 3.68 -18.40 -3.18
C GLU A 131 4.80 -18.54 -4.21
N ARG A 132 6.03 -18.31 -3.73
CA ARG A 132 7.21 -18.29 -4.59
C ARG A 132 7.40 -19.65 -5.29
N GLY A 133 7.53 -19.64 -6.61
CA GLY A 133 7.71 -20.85 -7.42
C GLY A 133 6.40 -21.54 -7.84
N SER A 134 5.23 -21.05 -7.44
CA SER A 134 3.94 -21.65 -7.84
C SER A 134 3.55 -21.36 -9.29
N GLY A 135 4.25 -20.43 -9.96
CA GLY A 135 3.92 -20.01 -11.32
C GLY A 135 3.15 -18.70 -11.39
N CYS A 136 2.73 -18.33 -12.60
CA CYS A 136 1.99 -17.10 -12.84
C CYS A 136 0.81 -17.37 -13.81
N GLY A 137 -0.40 -17.45 -13.26
CA GLY A 137 -1.61 -17.68 -14.07
C GLY A 137 -1.89 -16.56 -15.09
N ALA A 138 -1.27 -15.39 -14.95
CA ALA A 138 -1.44 -14.30 -15.91
C ALA A 138 -0.67 -14.51 -17.22
N MET A 139 0.44 -15.27 -17.23
CA MET A 139 1.29 -15.44 -18.41
C MET A 139 0.55 -16.07 -19.59
N GLU A 140 -0.31 -17.04 -19.29
CA GLU A 140 -1.12 -17.77 -20.29
C GLU A 140 -2.60 -17.34 -20.25
N GLY A 141 -2.93 -16.35 -19.43
CA GLY A 141 -4.29 -15.90 -19.19
C GLY A 141 -4.63 -14.56 -19.82
N ILE A 142 -5.61 -13.87 -19.23
CA ILE A 142 -6.05 -12.55 -19.68
C ILE A 142 -5.10 -11.50 -19.14
N THR A 143 -4.36 -10.83 -20.02
CA THR A 143 -3.28 -9.89 -19.66
C THR A 143 -3.62 -8.42 -19.87
N ARG A 144 -4.85 -8.09 -20.27
CA ARG A 144 -5.26 -6.72 -20.66
C ARG A 144 -4.90 -5.61 -19.66
N HIS A 145 -4.83 -5.92 -18.37
CA HIS A 145 -4.53 -4.97 -17.28
C HIS A 145 -3.18 -5.24 -16.63
N HIS A 146 -2.26 -5.86 -17.36
CA HIS A 146 -0.92 -6.16 -16.86
C HIS A 146 0.12 -5.21 -17.47
N ALA A 147 1.31 -5.20 -16.89
CA ALA A 147 2.41 -4.37 -17.35
C ALA A 147 2.96 -4.89 -18.70
N ILE A 148 3.33 -3.95 -19.58
CA ILE A 148 4.02 -4.22 -20.86
C ILE A 148 5.53 -4.10 -20.66
N LEU A 149 5.97 -3.13 -19.82
CA LEU A 149 7.37 -2.87 -19.51
C LEU A 149 7.67 -3.20 -18.06
N GLY A 150 8.94 -3.46 -17.75
CA GLY A 150 9.40 -3.76 -16.39
C GLY A 150 8.87 -5.10 -15.85
N THR A 151 8.51 -6.02 -16.72
CA THR A 151 8.07 -7.37 -16.39
C THR A 151 9.23 -8.33 -16.22
N SER A 152 8.95 -9.54 -15.75
CA SER A 152 9.91 -10.66 -15.67
C SER A 152 9.23 -11.95 -16.08
N ASP A 153 10.02 -13.01 -16.31
CA ASP A 153 9.52 -14.35 -16.60
C ASP A 153 8.69 -14.96 -15.44
N SER A 154 8.72 -14.32 -14.28
CA SER A 154 8.01 -14.77 -13.10
C SER A 154 6.75 -13.97 -12.78
N CYS A 155 6.60 -12.75 -13.32
CA CYS A 155 5.47 -11.87 -13.00
C CYS A 155 5.34 -10.69 -13.97
N ILE A 156 4.13 -10.45 -14.44
CA ILE A 156 3.76 -9.33 -15.33
C ILE A 156 2.81 -8.33 -14.65
N ALA A 157 2.64 -8.38 -13.33
CA ALA A 157 1.73 -7.50 -12.60
C ALA A 157 2.19 -6.05 -12.62
N ALA A 158 1.25 -5.13 -12.88
CA ALA A 158 1.48 -3.69 -12.75
C ALA A 158 1.59 -3.26 -11.29
N TYR A 159 2.37 -2.20 -11.02
CA TYR A 159 2.39 -1.50 -9.74
C TYR A 159 1.11 -0.65 -9.61
N PRO A 160 0.39 -0.72 -8.48
CA PRO A 160 -0.92 -0.07 -8.34
C PRO A 160 -0.90 1.24 -7.53
N GLY A 161 0.27 1.73 -7.12
CA GLY A 161 0.35 2.93 -6.28
C GLY A 161 0.09 4.20 -7.08
N ASP A 162 -0.61 5.17 -6.50
CA ASP A 162 -0.95 6.43 -7.15
C ASP A 162 0.09 7.53 -6.89
N PHE A 163 0.76 7.46 -5.74
CA PHE A 163 1.69 8.51 -5.30
C PHE A 163 3.04 8.48 -6.04
N ALA A 164 3.49 7.32 -6.50
CA ALA A 164 4.78 7.15 -7.18
C ALA A 164 4.57 6.60 -8.59
N GLN A 165 4.00 7.39 -9.46
CA GLN A 165 3.83 7.11 -10.88
C GLN A 165 4.76 7.94 -11.76
#